data_f8ef0697dd310b585ff6c6e6f3a10032
#
_entry.id   f8ef0697dd310b585ff6c6e6f3a10032
#
_cell.length_a   1.000
_cell.length_b   1.000
_cell.length_c   1.000
_cell.angle_alpha   90.00
_cell.angle_beta   90.00
_cell.angle_gamma   90.00
#
_symmetry.space_group_name_H-M   'P 1'
#
loop_
_entity.id
_entity.type
_entity.pdbx_description
1 polymer ?
#
loop_
_entity_poly.entity_id
_entity_poly.type
_entity_poly.pdbx_seq_one_letter_code
_entity_poly.pdbx_strand_id
1 'polypeptide(L)'
;MRKIINNPENIVEEMMEGFIAAYHHMYYRHPEVNSVISRHRRKNKVSLIIGGGSGHEPMFSGFVGAGLADAACCGNIFASPDPKNIYETGKSIDEGKGILFVYGCYAGDNLNFDMGEEFLNAKGIKTAHVRVQDDVASAPKERKEDRRGIAGDVFVVKIAGAACDAGLNLEEVTRITEKARDNTRTIGVATAPAQLPGADKPIFELGEDEIEYGMGLHGEKGVERTKCEPADVLVEKMYHQIMDDSDLQRGDKVCVLVNGLGSTTILELSIVFRKLNELLKEDGIEIYDTDLNNYCTSQEMGGFSITLMKLDDELKKYYDMPCYCPFYAKGSVELGEEVPEVEEAPKKEKKEKKEHAASTYVRRKHYEKLNAEDCRQMLLYIADKILANEPYLTEVDSAIGDGDHGIGMATGMKNAKEVLRDMEGEKNVYSIFEEAGNAMLLSMGGASGVIFGSLYLEGALGTESKEFLTAEDLKMMEEKSLKAIQERGKASVGDKTMVDALAPAVDAMKEHYTEGLEKMLEEAEAGALRGVESTKDCIAKFGRAKSLGERALGFQDAGATSTWLIFQGMREFVKGE
;
A
#
# COMPACT_ATOMS: atom_id res chain seq x y z
N MET A 1 16.86 -12.94 12.67
CA MET A 1 17.44 -13.89 11.67
C MET A 1 18.46 -13.18 10.78
N ARG A 2 19.48 -13.87 10.21
CA ARG A 2 20.45 -13.22 9.31
C ARG A 2 19.88 -13.16 7.89
N LYS A 3 19.82 -11.94 7.31
CA LYS A 3 19.41 -11.71 5.91
C LYS A 3 20.64 -11.60 5.00
N ILE A 4 20.52 -12.02 3.74
CA ILE A 4 21.56 -11.85 2.72
C ILE A 4 21.28 -10.53 2.00
N ILE A 5 21.67 -9.44 2.59
CA ILE A 5 21.46 -8.07 2.11
C ILE A 5 22.72 -7.22 2.37
N ASN A 6 22.85 -6.10 1.68
CA ASN A 6 23.86 -5.10 1.98
C ASN A 6 23.31 -4.07 2.98
N ASN A 7 22.72 -2.98 2.47
CA ASN A 7 22.07 -1.97 3.32
C ASN A 7 20.54 -2.16 3.28
N PRO A 8 19.87 -2.27 4.45
CA PRO A 8 18.41 -2.37 4.50
C PRO A 8 17.66 -1.26 3.74
N GLU A 9 18.21 -0.05 3.68
CA GLU A 9 17.60 1.08 2.95
C GLU A 9 17.58 0.89 1.43
N ASN A 10 18.48 0.08 0.87
CA ASN A 10 18.62 -0.11 -0.57
C ASN A 10 18.06 -1.46 -1.06
N ILE A 11 17.40 -2.21 -0.19
CA ILE A 11 17.05 -3.61 -0.46
C ILE A 11 16.16 -3.77 -1.69
N VAL A 12 15.14 -2.92 -1.86
CA VAL A 12 14.23 -2.99 -3.01
C VAL A 12 14.94 -2.59 -4.28
N GLU A 13 15.79 -1.56 -4.23
CA GLU A 13 16.59 -1.12 -5.37
C GLU A 13 17.54 -2.23 -5.84
N GLU A 14 18.32 -2.81 -4.92
CA GLU A 14 19.26 -3.89 -5.24
C GLU A 14 18.53 -5.17 -5.70
N MET A 15 17.39 -5.48 -5.11
CA MET A 15 16.53 -6.60 -5.55
C MET A 15 16.04 -6.38 -6.98
N MET A 16 15.53 -5.20 -7.31
CA MET A 16 15.04 -4.86 -8.64
C MET A 16 16.16 -4.92 -9.69
N GLU A 17 17.34 -4.38 -9.38
CA GLU A 17 18.53 -4.50 -10.25
C GLU A 17 18.88 -5.96 -10.54
N GLY A 18 18.97 -6.78 -9.49
CA GLY A 18 19.28 -8.20 -9.61
C GLY A 18 18.21 -8.98 -10.37
N PHE A 19 16.94 -8.72 -10.09
CA PHE A 19 15.81 -9.36 -10.75
C PHE A 19 15.77 -9.06 -12.25
N ILE A 20 15.88 -7.79 -12.63
CA ILE A 20 15.90 -7.37 -14.04
C ILE A 20 17.14 -7.91 -14.76
N ALA A 21 18.32 -7.90 -14.13
CA ALA A 21 19.53 -8.45 -14.72
C ALA A 21 19.40 -9.97 -14.99
N ALA A 22 18.79 -10.72 -14.05
CA ALA A 22 18.57 -12.16 -14.20
C ALA A 22 17.58 -12.49 -15.32
N TYR A 23 16.53 -11.69 -15.49
CA TYR A 23 15.44 -11.93 -16.44
C TYR A 23 15.34 -10.86 -17.53
N HIS A 24 16.47 -10.26 -17.91
CA HIS A 24 16.55 -9.14 -18.85
C HIS A 24 15.91 -9.44 -20.24
N HIS A 25 15.83 -10.69 -20.64
CA HIS A 25 15.16 -11.13 -21.87
C HIS A 25 13.62 -11.11 -21.77
N MET A 26 13.08 -11.09 -20.55
CA MET A 26 11.63 -11.05 -20.29
C MET A 26 11.16 -9.67 -19.86
N TYR A 27 12.00 -8.95 -19.12
CA TYR A 27 11.60 -7.76 -18.39
C TYR A 27 12.55 -6.59 -18.62
N TYR A 28 12.01 -5.40 -18.44
CA TYR A 28 12.79 -4.20 -18.16
C TYR A 28 12.17 -3.46 -16.97
N ARG A 29 12.96 -2.64 -16.30
CA ARG A 29 12.52 -1.76 -15.23
C ARG A 29 12.07 -0.44 -15.82
N HIS A 30 10.97 0.13 -15.30
CA HIS A 30 10.61 1.50 -15.63
C HIS A 30 11.74 2.46 -15.22
N PRO A 31 12.12 3.44 -16.09
CA PRO A 31 13.30 4.28 -15.82
C PRO A 31 13.14 5.21 -14.61
N GLU A 32 11.91 5.56 -14.21
CA GLU A 32 11.64 6.54 -13.16
C GLU A 32 11.07 5.94 -11.86
N VAL A 33 10.51 4.73 -11.91
CA VAL A 33 9.77 4.12 -10.80
C VAL A 33 10.08 2.63 -10.64
N ASN A 34 9.75 2.07 -9.48
CA ASN A 34 9.98 0.65 -9.17
C ASN A 34 8.89 -0.23 -9.79
N SER A 35 8.95 -0.43 -11.10
CA SER A 35 8.03 -1.31 -11.81
C SER A 35 8.76 -2.26 -12.73
N VAL A 36 8.29 -3.51 -12.74
CA VAL A 36 8.69 -4.55 -13.68
C VAL A 36 7.72 -4.54 -14.84
N ILE A 37 8.22 -4.45 -16.08
CA ILE A 37 7.40 -4.39 -17.29
C ILE A 37 7.83 -5.50 -18.24
N SER A 38 6.84 -6.23 -18.79
CA SER A 38 7.09 -7.27 -19.78
C SER A 38 7.59 -6.70 -21.10
N ARG A 39 8.64 -7.31 -21.70
CA ARG A 39 9.09 -7.01 -23.08
C ARG A 39 8.15 -7.60 -24.13
N HIS A 40 7.35 -8.60 -23.79
CA HIS A 40 6.54 -9.40 -24.69
C HIS A 40 5.03 -9.16 -24.53
N ARG A 41 4.62 -7.89 -24.31
CA ARG A 41 3.22 -7.54 -24.18
C ARG A 41 2.49 -7.64 -25.51
N ARG A 42 1.29 -8.21 -25.50
CA ARG A 42 0.39 -8.14 -26.65
C ARG A 42 -0.16 -6.72 -26.81
N LYS A 43 -0.24 -6.24 -28.04
CA LYS A 43 -0.82 -4.93 -28.38
C LYS A 43 -2.33 -5.00 -28.54
N ASN A 44 -2.98 -3.84 -28.50
CA ASN A 44 -4.42 -3.66 -28.73
C ASN A 44 -5.35 -4.42 -27.76
N LYS A 45 -4.91 -4.61 -26.52
CA LYS A 45 -5.71 -5.22 -25.44
C LYS A 45 -5.79 -4.30 -24.24
N VAL A 46 -6.67 -4.61 -23.30
CA VAL A 46 -6.64 -4.02 -21.96
C VAL A 46 -5.31 -4.39 -21.30
N SER A 47 -4.60 -3.42 -20.77
CA SER A 47 -3.35 -3.64 -20.04
C SER A 47 -3.66 -4.08 -18.60
N LEU A 48 -3.00 -5.14 -18.14
CA LEU A 48 -3.13 -5.62 -16.78
C LEU A 48 -1.93 -5.17 -15.95
N ILE A 49 -2.17 -4.41 -14.89
CA ILE A 49 -1.17 -4.03 -13.88
C ILE A 49 -1.54 -4.67 -12.57
N ILE A 50 -0.55 -5.31 -11.94
CA ILE A 50 -0.64 -5.80 -10.58
C ILE A 50 0.32 -5.03 -9.68
N GLY A 51 0.19 -5.15 -8.38
CA GLY A 51 1.15 -4.51 -7.49
C GLY A 51 0.82 -4.65 -6.02
N GLY A 52 1.80 -4.30 -5.22
CA GLY A 52 1.79 -4.36 -3.77
C GLY A 52 3.19 -4.15 -3.22
N GLY A 53 3.37 -4.41 -1.93
CA GLY A 53 4.67 -4.34 -1.27
C GLY A 53 5.64 -5.39 -1.80
N SER A 54 6.93 -5.08 -1.82
CA SER A 54 7.99 -6.08 -1.96
C SER A 54 8.07 -6.93 -0.69
N GLY A 55 8.67 -8.12 -0.78
CA GLY A 55 8.73 -9.08 0.33
C GLY A 55 7.75 -10.24 0.20
N HIS A 56 6.98 -10.26 -0.88
CA HIS A 56 6.02 -11.32 -1.22
C HIS A 56 6.44 -12.15 -2.43
N GLU A 57 7.68 -11.98 -2.89
CA GLU A 57 8.20 -12.59 -4.12
C GLU A 57 7.98 -14.12 -4.17
N PRO A 58 7.68 -14.65 -5.37
CA PRO A 58 7.61 -13.99 -6.69
C PRO A 58 6.36 -13.12 -6.95
N MET A 59 5.36 -13.10 -6.05
CA MET A 59 4.27 -12.13 -6.15
C MET A 59 4.85 -10.73 -5.89
N PHE A 60 4.68 -9.75 -6.62
CA PHE A 60 3.96 -9.39 -7.82
C PHE A 60 4.90 -9.40 -9.05
N SER A 61 6.17 -9.00 -8.84
CA SER A 61 7.19 -8.82 -9.89
C SER A 61 7.35 -10.06 -10.78
N GLY A 62 7.29 -11.25 -10.18
CA GLY A 62 7.45 -12.52 -10.87
C GLY A 62 6.20 -13.03 -11.59
N PHE A 63 5.05 -12.35 -11.47
CA PHE A 63 3.80 -12.70 -12.18
C PHE A 63 3.52 -11.80 -13.39
N VAL A 64 4.55 -11.13 -13.88
CA VAL A 64 4.53 -10.39 -15.15
C VAL A 64 4.87 -11.35 -16.29
N GLY A 65 4.08 -11.37 -17.36
CA GLY A 65 4.35 -12.25 -18.51
C GLY A 65 3.14 -12.51 -19.40
N ALA A 66 3.32 -13.33 -20.43
CA ALA A 66 2.27 -13.68 -21.37
C ALA A 66 1.12 -14.42 -20.68
N GLY A 67 -0.12 -14.01 -20.89
CA GLY A 67 -1.31 -14.56 -20.22
C GLY A 67 -1.37 -14.27 -18.72
N LEU A 68 -0.54 -13.35 -18.23
CA LEU A 68 -0.46 -12.83 -16.86
C LEU A 68 -0.44 -11.30 -16.91
N ALA A 69 0.17 -10.64 -15.91
CA ALA A 69 0.27 -9.19 -15.91
C ALA A 69 1.23 -8.63 -16.99
N ASP A 70 0.92 -7.45 -17.50
CA ASP A 70 1.78 -6.69 -18.39
C ASP A 70 2.87 -5.92 -17.63
N ALA A 71 2.54 -5.51 -16.40
CA ALA A 71 3.47 -4.85 -15.49
C ALA A 71 3.09 -5.10 -14.02
N ALA A 72 4.09 -4.92 -13.14
CA ALA A 72 3.91 -4.93 -11.70
C ALA A 72 4.51 -3.66 -11.07
N CYS A 73 3.71 -2.94 -10.28
CA CYS A 73 4.17 -1.84 -9.44
C CYS A 73 4.67 -2.41 -8.10
N CYS A 74 5.95 -2.21 -7.79
CA CYS A 74 6.58 -2.75 -6.60
C CYS A 74 6.81 -1.64 -5.56
N GLY A 75 6.21 -1.77 -4.39
CA GLY A 75 6.43 -0.88 -3.26
C GLY A 75 7.66 -1.25 -2.44
N ASN A 76 7.88 -0.55 -1.34
CA ASN A 76 8.86 -0.95 -0.35
C ASN A 76 8.46 -2.25 0.35
N ILE A 77 9.33 -2.77 1.23
CA ILE A 77 9.03 -4.02 1.93
C ILE A 77 7.72 -3.87 2.72
N PHE A 78 6.73 -4.71 2.39
CA PHE A 78 5.38 -4.75 2.96
C PHE A 78 4.58 -3.43 2.88
N ALA A 79 5.01 -2.50 2.04
CA ALA A 79 4.33 -1.23 1.82
C ALA A 79 3.86 -1.08 0.37
N SER A 80 2.66 -0.54 0.20
CA SER A 80 2.08 -0.26 -1.12
C SER A 80 2.99 0.60 -1.99
N PRO A 81 3.04 0.38 -3.32
CA PRO A 81 3.68 1.32 -4.23
C PRO A 81 3.02 2.70 -4.13
N ASP A 82 3.80 3.77 -4.32
CA ASP A 82 3.27 5.13 -4.31
C ASP A 82 2.43 5.44 -5.57
N PRO A 83 1.54 6.46 -5.53
CA PRO A 83 0.68 6.81 -6.65
C PRO A 83 1.44 7.21 -7.92
N LYS A 84 2.66 7.76 -7.81
CA LYS A 84 3.49 8.07 -8.97
C LYS A 84 3.93 6.80 -9.69
N ASN A 85 4.33 5.78 -8.91
CA ASN A 85 4.69 4.49 -9.48
C ASN A 85 3.54 3.91 -10.31
N ILE A 86 2.32 3.92 -9.76
CA ILE A 86 1.11 3.41 -10.42
C ILE A 86 0.79 4.24 -11.68
N TYR A 87 0.83 5.57 -11.56
CA TYR A 87 0.55 6.50 -12.66
C TYR A 87 1.55 6.37 -13.80
N GLU A 88 2.86 6.44 -13.54
CA GLU A 88 3.89 6.38 -14.58
C GLU A 88 3.91 5.01 -15.26
N THR A 89 3.73 3.93 -14.48
CA THR A 89 3.60 2.57 -15.04
C THR A 89 2.39 2.49 -15.96
N GLY A 90 1.21 2.91 -15.49
CA GLY A 90 -0.01 2.88 -16.29
C GLY A 90 0.10 3.68 -17.58
N LYS A 91 0.59 4.91 -17.49
CA LYS A 91 0.83 5.79 -18.64
C LYS A 91 1.79 5.17 -19.67
N SER A 92 2.81 4.44 -19.20
CA SER A 92 3.84 3.87 -20.08
C SER A 92 3.38 2.64 -20.86
N ILE A 93 2.35 1.93 -20.36
CA ILE A 93 1.88 0.68 -20.99
C ILE A 93 0.46 0.76 -21.54
N ASP A 94 -0.21 1.92 -21.45
CA ASP A 94 -1.56 2.08 -22.01
C ASP A 94 -1.55 1.93 -23.53
N GLU A 95 -2.39 1.02 -24.02
CA GLU A 95 -2.60 0.75 -25.44
C GLU A 95 -3.92 1.38 -25.96
N GLY A 96 -4.51 2.32 -25.21
CA GLY A 96 -5.77 2.98 -25.55
C GLY A 96 -7.01 2.11 -25.40
N LYS A 97 -6.89 0.92 -24.76
CA LYS A 97 -8.00 0.02 -24.44
C LYS A 97 -8.42 0.06 -22.98
N GLY A 98 -7.69 0.84 -22.18
CA GLY A 98 -7.83 0.96 -20.74
C GLY A 98 -6.93 0.00 -19.97
N ILE A 99 -6.89 0.22 -18.65
CA ILE A 99 -6.03 -0.50 -17.72
C ILE A 99 -6.90 -1.14 -16.65
N LEU A 100 -6.69 -2.43 -16.40
CA LEU A 100 -7.20 -3.12 -15.22
C LEU A 100 -6.09 -3.21 -14.18
N PHE A 101 -6.36 -2.77 -12.97
CA PHE A 101 -5.51 -2.99 -11.80
C PHE A 101 -6.02 -4.17 -10.97
N VAL A 102 -5.11 -5.07 -10.56
CA VAL A 102 -5.44 -6.20 -9.65
C VAL A 102 -4.42 -6.21 -8.52
N TYR A 103 -4.91 -6.15 -7.29
CA TYR A 103 -4.08 -6.09 -6.09
C TYR A 103 -4.84 -6.62 -4.86
N GLY A 104 -4.11 -7.03 -3.83
CA GLY A 104 -4.68 -7.45 -2.56
C GLY A 104 -5.38 -6.29 -1.84
N CYS A 105 -6.55 -6.53 -1.25
CA CYS A 105 -7.32 -5.51 -0.56
C CYS A 105 -6.66 -5.12 0.78
N TYR A 106 -5.82 -4.09 0.74
CA TYR A 106 -5.22 -3.45 1.91
C TYR A 106 -5.43 -1.94 1.84
N ALA A 107 -5.50 -1.29 3.01
CA ALA A 107 -5.82 0.14 3.07
C ALA A 107 -4.83 1.01 2.27
N GLY A 108 -3.52 0.71 2.37
CA GLY A 108 -2.48 1.43 1.62
C GLY A 108 -2.62 1.26 0.12
N ASP A 109 -2.82 0.00 -0.33
CA ASP A 109 -2.99 -0.29 -1.76
C ASP A 109 -4.26 0.35 -2.30
N ASN A 110 -5.38 0.23 -1.57
CA ASN A 110 -6.64 0.85 -1.97
C ASN A 110 -6.48 2.37 -2.20
N LEU A 111 -5.84 3.08 -1.27
CA LEU A 111 -5.65 4.54 -1.38
C LEU A 111 -4.68 4.92 -2.51
N ASN A 112 -3.56 4.21 -2.64
CA ASN A 112 -2.54 4.54 -3.62
C ASN A 112 -2.98 4.22 -5.05
N PHE A 113 -3.63 3.06 -5.26
CA PHE A 113 -4.16 2.70 -6.58
C PHE A 113 -5.32 3.60 -6.98
N ASP A 114 -6.25 3.93 -6.06
CA ASP A 114 -7.33 4.89 -6.33
C ASP A 114 -6.76 6.24 -6.79
N MET A 115 -5.72 6.76 -6.13
CA MET A 115 -5.06 8.00 -6.51
C MET A 115 -4.35 7.89 -7.87
N GLY A 116 -3.64 6.79 -8.12
CA GLY A 116 -3.00 6.53 -9.43
C GLY A 116 -4.04 6.47 -10.56
N GLU A 117 -5.19 5.84 -10.32
CA GLU A 117 -6.31 5.80 -11.24
C GLU A 117 -6.90 7.20 -11.50
N GLU A 118 -7.07 8.02 -10.46
CA GLU A 118 -7.54 9.41 -10.60
C GLU A 118 -6.61 10.19 -11.55
N PHE A 119 -5.29 10.04 -11.40
CA PHE A 119 -4.31 10.71 -12.26
C PHE A 119 -4.38 10.23 -13.72
N LEU A 120 -4.51 8.92 -13.94
CA LEU A 120 -4.65 8.34 -15.28
C LEU A 120 -5.95 8.78 -15.95
N ASN A 121 -7.08 8.73 -15.22
CA ASN A 121 -8.38 9.16 -15.73
C ASN A 121 -8.39 10.66 -16.08
N ALA A 122 -7.72 11.51 -15.30
CA ALA A 122 -7.53 12.92 -15.61
C ALA A 122 -6.75 13.16 -16.92
N LYS A 123 -5.96 12.16 -17.37
CA LYS A 123 -5.27 12.16 -18.68
C LYS A 123 -6.07 11.47 -19.79
N GLY A 124 -7.29 11.05 -19.50
CA GLY A 124 -8.16 10.37 -20.47
C GLY A 124 -7.88 8.87 -20.65
N ILE A 125 -7.04 8.28 -19.82
CA ILE A 125 -6.77 6.83 -19.78
C ILE A 125 -7.82 6.19 -18.88
N LYS A 126 -8.66 5.32 -19.46
CA LYS A 126 -9.70 4.61 -18.70
C LYS A 126 -9.10 3.55 -17.80
N THR A 127 -9.51 3.50 -16.56
CA THR A 127 -9.07 2.49 -15.59
C THR A 127 -10.24 1.76 -14.95
N ALA A 128 -9.95 0.58 -14.44
CA ALA A 128 -10.79 -0.18 -13.52
C ALA A 128 -9.88 -0.96 -12.57
N HIS A 129 -10.40 -1.35 -11.41
CA HIS A 129 -9.65 -2.18 -10.47
C HIS A 129 -10.47 -3.36 -9.95
N VAL A 130 -9.76 -4.42 -9.57
CA VAL A 130 -10.31 -5.53 -8.79
C VAL A 130 -9.41 -5.75 -7.58
N ARG A 131 -9.97 -5.52 -6.40
CA ARG A 131 -9.35 -5.79 -5.10
C ARG A 131 -9.60 -7.24 -4.72
N VAL A 132 -8.54 -8.00 -4.53
CA VAL A 132 -8.65 -9.40 -4.11
C VAL A 132 -8.95 -9.47 -2.62
N GLN A 133 -9.92 -10.29 -2.22
CA GLN A 133 -10.51 -10.35 -0.88
C GLN A 133 -10.78 -11.80 -0.49
N ASP A 134 -9.78 -12.64 -0.68
CA ASP A 134 -9.89 -14.10 -0.57
C ASP A 134 -9.70 -14.64 0.85
N ASP A 135 -9.10 -13.88 1.78
CA ASP A 135 -8.80 -14.31 3.15
C ASP A 135 -10.07 -14.44 4.02
N VAL A 136 -10.57 -15.67 4.14
CA VAL A 136 -11.80 -15.95 4.91
C VAL A 136 -11.67 -15.72 6.41
N ALA A 137 -10.43 -15.68 6.94
CA ALA A 137 -10.18 -15.46 8.35
C ALA A 137 -10.23 -13.97 8.74
N SER A 138 -10.03 -13.05 7.78
CA SER A 138 -9.85 -11.63 8.10
C SER A 138 -11.17 -10.87 8.33
N ALA A 139 -12.28 -11.33 7.75
CA ALA A 139 -13.62 -10.82 8.03
C ALA A 139 -14.71 -11.85 7.68
N PRO A 140 -15.89 -11.81 8.33
CA PRO A 140 -16.97 -12.74 8.08
C PRO A 140 -17.59 -12.57 6.68
N LYS A 141 -18.35 -13.59 6.21
CA LYS A 141 -18.95 -13.63 4.86
C LYS A 141 -19.85 -12.42 4.55
N GLU A 142 -20.52 -11.87 5.56
CA GLU A 142 -21.42 -10.70 5.45
C GLU A 142 -20.67 -9.38 5.23
N ARG A 143 -19.35 -9.37 5.48
CA ARG A 143 -18.45 -8.21 5.29
C ARG A 143 -17.21 -8.62 4.50
N LYS A 144 -17.41 -9.38 3.43
CA LYS A 144 -16.29 -9.85 2.59
C LYS A 144 -15.47 -8.72 1.95
N GLU A 145 -16.08 -7.53 1.80
CA GLU A 145 -15.42 -6.33 1.33
C GLU A 145 -14.32 -5.81 2.27
N ASP A 146 -14.37 -6.20 3.55
CA ASP A 146 -13.35 -5.88 4.56
C ASP A 146 -12.17 -6.87 4.56
N ARG A 147 -12.23 -7.93 3.75
CA ARG A 147 -11.21 -8.98 3.72
C ARG A 147 -9.94 -8.52 3.05
N ARG A 148 -8.83 -9.09 3.53
CA ARG A 148 -7.50 -8.94 2.92
C ARG A 148 -7.39 -9.83 1.66
N GLY A 149 -6.48 -9.44 0.74
CA GLY A 149 -6.00 -10.29 -0.34
C GLY A 149 -4.74 -11.02 0.10
N ILE A 150 -4.68 -12.32 -0.16
CA ILE A 150 -3.51 -13.16 0.12
C ILE A 150 -3.20 -14.05 -1.10
N ALA A 151 -2.90 -15.33 -0.95
CA ALA A 151 -2.43 -16.18 -2.06
C ALA A 151 -3.44 -16.40 -3.20
N GLY A 152 -4.73 -16.09 -3.00
CA GLY A 152 -5.73 -16.12 -4.07
C GLY A 152 -5.46 -15.15 -5.21
N ASP A 153 -4.62 -14.13 -4.98
CA ASP A 153 -4.10 -13.23 -6.01
C ASP A 153 -3.57 -14.00 -7.22
N VAL A 154 -2.91 -15.15 -7.01
CA VAL A 154 -2.33 -16.00 -8.07
C VAL A 154 -3.39 -16.42 -9.09
N PHE A 155 -4.53 -16.92 -8.64
CA PHE A 155 -5.60 -17.34 -9.53
C PHE A 155 -6.34 -16.17 -10.17
N VAL A 156 -6.57 -15.10 -9.42
CA VAL A 156 -7.24 -13.91 -9.93
C VAL A 156 -6.39 -13.25 -11.03
N VAL A 157 -5.09 -13.12 -10.83
CA VAL A 157 -4.14 -12.59 -11.84
C VAL A 157 -4.09 -13.50 -13.07
N LYS A 158 -4.09 -14.83 -12.88
CA LYS A 158 -4.13 -15.80 -14.00
C LYS A 158 -5.37 -15.62 -14.88
N ILE A 159 -6.54 -15.46 -14.26
CA ILE A 159 -7.80 -15.26 -15.00
C ILE A 159 -7.83 -13.88 -15.67
N ALA A 160 -7.42 -12.82 -14.94
CA ALA A 160 -7.36 -11.46 -15.48
C ALA A 160 -6.44 -11.36 -16.72
N GLY A 161 -5.23 -11.91 -16.62
CA GLY A 161 -4.28 -11.93 -17.74
C GLY A 161 -4.83 -12.66 -18.98
N ALA A 162 -5.46 -13.81 -18.77
CA ALA A 162 -6.10 -14.57 -19.85
C ALA A 162 -7.27 -13.79 -20.48
N ALA A 163 -8.11 -13.14 -19.67
CA ALA A 163 -9.22 -12.33 -20.18
C ALA A 163 -8.73 -11.11 -20.98
N CYS A 164 -7.66 -10.45 -20.53
CA CYS A 164 -6.99 -9.39 -21.27
C CYS A 164 -6.45 -9.91 -22.61
N ASP A 165 -5.76 -11.04 -22.61
CA ASP A 165 -5.17 -11.65 -23.81
C ASP A 165 -6.22 -12.21 -24.79
N ALA A 166 -7.43 -12.48 -24.31
CA ALA A 166 -8.58 -12.79 -25.17
C ALA A 166 -9.10 -11.58 -25.97
N GLY A 167 -8.59 -10.38 -25.72
CA GLY A 167 -8.95 -9.15 -26.43
C GLY A 167 -10.31 -8.59 -26.05
N LEU A 168 -10.80 -8.88 -24.87
CA LEU A 168 -12.05 -8.35 -24.33
C LEU A 168 -11.90 -6.86 -23.96
N ASN A 169 -13.02 -6.15 -23.88
CA ASN A 169 -13.03 -4.76 -23.41
C ASN A 169 -12.87 -4.69 -21.88
N LEU A 170 -12.56 -3.50 -21.36
CA LEU A 170 -12.28 -3.29 -19.94
C LEU A 170 -13.41 -3.76 -19.03
N GLU A 171 -14.66 -3.50 -19.38
CA GLU A 171 -15.84 -3.91 -18.59
C GLU A 171 -15.94 -5.43 -18.45
N GLU A 172 -15.78 -6.16 -19.58
CA GLU A 172 -15.82 -7.63 -19.57
C GLU A 172 -14.63 -8.25 -18.84
N VAL A 173 -13.41 -7.70 -19.03
CA VAL A 173 -12.23 -8.16 -18.29
C VAL A 173 -12.43 -7.97 -16.80
N THR A 174 -12.93 -6.80 -16.36
CA THR A 174 -13.23 -6.51 -14.96
C THR A 174 -14.25 -7.49 -14.39
N ARG A 175 -15.38 -7.69 -15.07
CA ARG A 175 -16.43 -8.63 -14.66
C ARG A 175 -15.91 -10.07 -14.46
N ILE A 176 -15.10 -10.56 -15.40
CA ILE A 176 -14.53 -11.91 -15.34
C ILE A 176 -13.55 -12.02 -14.18
N THR A 177 -12.74 -10.99 -13.97
CA THR A 177 -11.78 -10.92 -12.87
C THR A 177 -12.48 -10.85 -11.50
N GLU A 178 -13.56 -10.07 -11.39
CA GLU A 178 -14.42 -10.04 -10.19
C GLU A 178 -15.04 -11.39 -9.91
N LYS A 179 -15.50 -12.07 -10.95
CA LYS A 179 -16.05 -13.43 -10.83
C LYS A 179 -14.99 -14.41 -10.31
N ALA A 180 -13.74 -14.33 -10.79
CA ALA A 180 -12.63 -15.14 -10.27
C ALA A 180 -12.38 -14.84 -8.78
N ARG A 181 -12.29 -13.56 -8.39
CA ARG A 181 -12.18 -13.12 -7.00
C ARG A 181 -13.30 -13.70 -6.14
N ASP A 182 -14.54 -13.56 -6.59
CA ASP A 182 -15.72 -13.99 -5.83
C ASP A 182 -15.81 -15.51 -5.65
N ASN A 183 -15.14 -16.28 -6.50
CA ASN A 183 -15.04 -17.74 -6.44
C ASN A 183 -13.76 -18.25 -5.78
N THR A 184 -12.90 -17.38 -5.28
CA THR A 184 -11.64 -17.74 -4.63
C THR A 184 -11.74 -17.56 -3.12
N ARG A 185 -11.28 -18.56 -2.36
CA ARG A 185 -11.21 -18.54 -0.88
C ARG A 185 -9.87 -19.05 -0.43
N THR A 186 -9.29 -18.35 0.52
CA THR A 186 -7.98 -18.69 1.07
C THR A 186 -8.00 -18.58 2.59
N ILE A 187 -7.23 -19.44 3.25
CA ILE A 187 -6.89 -19.30 4.67
C ILE A 187 -5.44 -19.67 4.88
N GLY A 188 -4.75 -18.92 5.74
CA GLY A 188 -3.36 -19.16 6.09
C GLY A 188 -3.18 -19.60 7.55
N VAL A 189 -2.03 -20.23 7.83
CA VAL A 189 -1.54 -20.50 9.18
C VAL A 189 -0.06 -20.16 9.24
N ALA A 190 0.36 -19.42 10.27
CA ALA A 190 1.77 -19.13 10.54
C ALA A 190 2.31 -20.06 11.62
N THR A 191 3.51 -20.63 11.40
CA THR A 191 4.23 -21.51 12.31
C THR A 191 5.53 -20.91 12.83
N ALA A 192 6.02 -19.82 12.19
CA ALA A 192 7.16 -19.04 12.65
C ALA A 192 7.05 -17.60 12.11
N PRO A 193 7.50 -16.59 12.87
CA PRO A 193 7.45 -15.21 12.43
C PRO A 193 8.51 -14.91 11.35
N ALA A 194 8.23 -13.89 10.51
CA ALA A 194 9.23 -13.25 9.68
C ALA A 194 9.89 -12.09 10.41
N GLN A 195 11.03 -11.63 9.89
CA GLN A 195 11.73 -10.45 10.38
C GLN A 195 12.03 -9.49 9.22
N LEU A 196 11.61 -8.24 9.36
CA LEU A 196 11.91 -7.23 8.37
C LEU A 196 13.43 -6.99 8.27
N PRO A 197 13.95 -6.74 7.09
CA PRO A 197 15.35 -6.36 6.93
C PRO A 197 15.70 -5.11 7.74
N GLY A 198 16.78 -5.21 8.54
CA GLY A 198 17.21 -4.12 9.42
C GLY A 198 16.45 -4.01 10.74
N ALA A 199 15.35 -4.72 10.93
CA ALA A 199 14.62 -4.73 12.20
C ALA A 199 15.31 -5.61 13.25
N ASP A 200 15.28 -5.19 14.51
CA ASP A 200 15.83 -5.97 15.64
C ASP A 200 14.88 -7.07 16.11
N LYS A 201 13.58 -6.93 15.85
CA LYS A 201 12.53 -7.85 16.29
C LYS A 201 11.77 -8.43 15.11
N PRO A 202 11.20 -9.64 15.26
CA PRO A 202 10.26 -10.18 14.28
C PRO A 202 8.98 -9.33 14.20
N ILE A 203 8.22 -9.47 13.10
CA ILE A 203 6.96 -8.75 12.86
C ILE A 203 5.83 -9.14 13.82
N PHE A 204 5.94 -10.31 14.44
CA PHE A 204 5.08 -10.78 15.54
C PHE A 204 5.85 -11.80 16.37
N GLU A 205 5.36 -12.07 17.57
CA GLU A 205 5.94 -13.09 18.47
C GLU A 205 5.06 -14.34 18.48
N LEU A 206 5.69 -15.50 18.42
CA LEU A 206 5.07 -16.81 18.53
C LEU A 206 5.93 -17.69 19.45
N GLY A 207 5.31 -18.42 20.35
CA GLY A 207 6.02 -19.39 21.20
C GLY A 207 6.56 -20.58 20.38
N GLU A 208 7.54 -21.30 20.91
CA GLU A 208 8.18 -22.44 20.19
C GLU A 208 7.19 -23.53 19.75
N ASP A 209 6.10 -23.74 20.53
CA ASP A 209 5.05 -24.72 20.26
C ASP A 209 3.74 -24.08 19.77
N GLU A 210 3.76 -22.82 19.38
CA GLU A 210 2.54 -22.09 19.00
C GLU A 210 2.46 -21.92 17.48
N ILE A 211 1.22 -21.87 16.99
CA ILE A 211 0.84 -21.49 15.64
C ILE A 211 -0.32 -20.49 15.68
N GLU A 212 -0.48 -19.70 14.62
CA GLU A 212 -1.59 -18.76 14.52
C GLU A 212 -2.34 -18.92 13.21
N TYR A 213 -3.63 -19.28 13.31
CA TYR A 213 -4.54 -19.39 12.17
C TYR A 213 -5.03 -18.02 11.69
N GLY A 214 -5.14 -17.86 10.36
CA GLY A 214 -5.62 -16.63 9.75
C GLY A 214 -4.64 -15.46 9.86
N MET A 215 -3.34 -15.75 10.05
CA MET A 215 -2.29 -14.73 10.02
C MET A 215 -2.23 -14.07 8.64
N GLY A 216 -2.15 -12.74 8.62
CA GLY A 216 -1.97 -11.98 7.40
C GLY A 216 -0.52 -11.98 6.90
N LEU A 217 -0.31 -11.51 5.65
CA LEU A 217 1.02 -11.50 5.00
C LEU A 217 2.02 -10.55 5.67
N HIS A 218 1.57 -9.54 6.39
CA HIS A 218 2.44 -8.60 7.09
C HIS A 218 2.50 -8.85 8.60
N GLY A 219 2.05 -10.03 9.06
CA GLY A 219 1.99 -10.38 10.47
C GLY A 219 0.75 -9.85 11.21
N GLU A 220 -0.29 -9.44 10.46
CA GLU A 220 -1.56 -9.05 11.06
C GLU A 220 -2.16 -10.25 11.80
N LYS A 221 -2.63 -9.97 13.01
CA LYS A 221 -3.18 -10.98 13.92
C LYS A 221 -4.21 -11.87 13.24
N GLY A 222 -4.06 -13.18 13.44
CA GLY A 222 -5.02 -14.19 13.04
C GLY A 222 -6.26 -14.27 13.94
N VAL A 223 -7.07 -15.26 13.71
CA VAL A 223 -8.32 -15.51 14.46
C VAL A 223 -8.10 -16.36 15.70
N GLU A 224 -7.10 -17.24 15.69
CA GLU A 224 -6.85 -18.18 16.79
C GLU A 224 -5.37 -18.53 16.88
N ARG A 225 -4.83 -18.45 18.12
CA ARG A 225 -3.50 -18.93 18.47
C ARG A 225 -3.63 -20.20 19.29
N THR A 226 -2.96 -21.26 18.88
CA THR A 226 -3.00 -22.57 19.53
C THR A 226 -1.60 -23.20 19.54
N LYS A 227 -1.48 -24.38 20.16
CA LYS A 227 -0.29 -25.20 20.05
C LYS A 227 -0.20 -25.82 18.66
N CYS A 228 1.03 -26.10 18.24
CA CYS A 228 1.27 -26.80 16.97
C CYS A 228 0.60 -28.19 16.98
N GLU A 229 -0.18 -28.46 15.95
CA GLU A 229 -0.93 -29.69 15.75
C GLU A 229 -0.37 -30.45 14.56
N PRO A 230 -0.63 -31.77 14.45
CA PRO A 230 -0.27 -32.54 13.25
C PRO A 230 -0.86 -31.93 11.97
N ALA A 231 -0.15 -32.04 10.84
CA ALA A 231 -0.57 -31.46 9.57
C ALA A 231 -2.01 -31.81 9.16
N ASP A 232 -2.45 -33.06 9.41
CA ASP A 232 -3.81 -33.49 9.07
C ASP A 232 -4.89 -32.72 9.83
N VAL A 233 -4.66 -32.41 11.11
CA VAL A 233 -5.58 -31.64 11.96
C VAL A 233 -5.62 -30.18 11.48
N LEU A 234 -4.45 -29.59 11.16
CA LEU A 234 -4.36 -28.22 10.62
C LEU A 234 -5.16 -28.10 9.32
N VAL A 235 -4.91 -29.02 8.39
CA VAL A 235 -5.55 -29.00 7.07
C VAL A 235 -7.06 -29.18 7.19
N GLU A 236 -7.52 -30.11 8.03
CA GLU A 236 -8.96 -30.37 8.26
C GLU A 236 -9.67 -29.12 8.80
N LYS A 237 -9.07 -28.43 9.77
CA LYS A 237 -9.60 -27.18 10.33
C LYS A 237 -9.67 -26.07 9.29
N MET A 238 -8.58 -25.86 8.52
CA MET A 238 -8.52 -24.86 7.47
C MET A 238 -9.52 -25.16 6.33
N TYR A 239 -9.61 -26.42 5.93
CA TYR A 239 -10.56 -26.86 4.91
C TYR A 239 -12.02 -26.56 5.30
N HIS A 240 -12.43 -26.91 6.53
CA HIS A 240 -13.78 -26.63 6.99
C HIS A 240 -14.09 -25.13 7.02
N GLN A 241 -13.14 -24.28 7.40
CA GLN A 241 -13.35 -22.83 7.36
C GLN A 241 -13.56 -22.30 5.93
N ILE A 242 -12.84 -22.86 4.94
CA ILE A 242 -13.07 -22.53 3.53
C ILE A 242 -14.44 -23.03 3.08
N MET A 243 -14.82 -24.26 3.43
CA MET A 243 -16.09 -24.86 3.03
C MET A 243 -17.30 -24.12 3.62
N ASP A 244 -17.23 -23.71 4.88
CA ASP A 244 -18.30 -22.93 5.55
C ASP A 244 -18.51 -21.57 4.90
N ASP A 245 -17.46 -20.98 4.35
CA ASP A 245 -17.51 -19.67 3.66
C ASP A 245 -17.87 -19.80 2.17
N SER A 246 -17.53 -20.90 1.54
CA SER A 246 -17.75 -21.13 0.12
C SER A 246 -19.19 -21.59 -0.18
N ASP A 247 -19.53 -21.59 -1.49
CA ASP A 247 -20.77 -22.21 -2.02
C ASP A 247 -20.42 -23.50 -2.78
N LEU A 248 -19.32 -24.18 -2.38
CA LEU A 248 -18.87 -25.43 -3.00
C LEU A 248 -19.82 -26.58 -2.63
N GLN A 249 -20.15 -27.40 -3.61
CA GLN A 249 -21.03 -28.55 -3.48
C GLN A 249 -20.45 -29.78 -4.18
N ARG A 250 -20.95 -30.94 -3.82
CA ARG A 250 -20.60 -32.21 -4.47
C ARG A 250 -20.76 -32.11 -6.00
N GLY A 251 -19.73 -32.47 -6.73
CA GLY A 251 -19.67 -32.39 -8.19
C GLY A 251 -19.08 -31.09 -8.74
N ASP A 252 -18.84 -30.09 -7.90
CA ASP A 252 -18.13 -28.89 -8.32
C ASP A 252 -16.66 -29.18 -8.60
N LYS A 253 -16.04 -28.32 -9.43
CA LYS A 253 -14.61 -28.36 -9.78
C LYS A 253 -13.87 -27.21 -9.12
N VAL A 254 -12.66 -27.48 -8.64
CA VAL A 254 -11.79 -26.46 -8.04
C VAL A 254 -10.38 -26.52 -8.60
N CYS A 255 -9.76 -25.33 -8.73
CA CYS A 255 -8.31 -25.21 -8.73
C CYS A 255 -7.83 -25.09 -7.29
N VAL A 256 -6.75 -25.78 -6.97
CA VAL A 256 -6.15 -25.85 -5.63
C VAL A 256 -4.78 -25.20 -5.67
N LEU A 257 -4.52 -24.28 -4.74
CA LEU A 257 -3.16 -23.81 -4.45
C LEU A 257 -2.82 -24.09 -2.99
N VAL A 258 -1.73 -24.82 -2.75
CA VAL A 258 -1.08 -24.91 -1.45
C VAL A 258 0.18 -24.05 -1.51
N ASN A 259 0.08 -22.88 -0.88
CA ASN A 259 1.10 -21.84 -0.95
C ASN A 259 1.92 -21.77 0.34
N GLY A 260 3.23 -21.90 0.25
CA GLY A 260 4.13 -21.66 1.39
C GLY A 260 4.37 -20.15 1.60
N LEU A 261 4.58 -19.77 2.86
CA LEU A 261 4.78 -18.36 3.23
C LEU A 261 6.25 -17.89 3.14
N GLY A 262 7.15 -18.75 2.66
CA GLY A 262 8.56 -18.43 2.39
C GLY A 262 9.54 -19.48 2.92
N SER A 263 9.42 -19.96 4.15
CA SER A 263 10.32 -20.98 4.70
C SER A 263 9.76 -22.40 4.67
N THR A 264 8.49 -22.59 4.30
CA THR A 264 7.86 -23.91 4.22
C THR A 264 8.27 -24.65 2.94
N THR A 265 8.75 -25.87 3.09
CA THR A 265 9.31 -26.65 2.00
C THR A 265 8.23 -27.33 1.14
N ILE A 266 8.57 -27.66 -0.11
CA ILE A 266 7.67 -28.45 -0.99
C ILE A 266 7.34 -29.81 -0.38
N LEU A 267 8.25 -30.40 0.41
CA LEU A 267 7.98 -31.62 1.16
C LEU A 267 6.77 -31.44 2.10
N GLU A 268 6.76 -30.37 2.89
CA GLU A 268 5.69 -30.06 3.84
C GLU A 268 4.40 -29.72 3.11
N LEU A 269 4.47 -28.88 2.06
CA LEU A 269 3.30 -28.56 1.22
C LEU A 269 2.67 -29.80 0.57
N SER A 270 3.48 -30.81 0.22
CA SER A 270 2.99 -32.09 -0.30
C SER A 270 2.26 -32.92 0.76
N ILE A 271 2.68 -32.86 2.02
CA ILE A 271 1.98 -33.50 3.14
C ILE A 271 0.62 -32.80 3.36
N VAL A 272 0.59 -31.47 3.34
CA VAL A 272 -0.65 -30.68 3.41
C VAL A 272 -1.63 -31.05 2.29
N PHE A 273 -1.15 -31.09 1.04
CA PHE A 273 -1.98 -31.44 -0.11
C PHE A 273 -2.53 -32.87 -0.02
N ARG A 274 -1.77 -33.83 0.49
CA ARG A 274 -2.24 -35.23 0.67
C ARG A 274 -3.55 -35.25 1.46
N LYS A 275 -3.62 -34.58 2.62
CA LYS A 275 -4.83 -34.53 3.45
C LYS A 275 -5.94 -33.72 2.78
N LEU A 276 -5.63 -32.59 2.18
CA LEU A 276 -6.62 -31.78 1.46
C LEU A 276 -7.28 -32.55 0.31
N ASN A 277 -6.51 -33.33 -0.44
CA ASN A 277 -7.04 -34.18 -1.52
C ASN A 277 -7.96 -35.30 -1.00
N GLU A 278 -7.71 -35.86 0.19
CA GLU A 278 -8.62 -36.81 0.85
C GLU A 278 -9.97 -36.14 1.17
N LEU A 279 -9.96 -34.97 1.81
CA LEU A 279 -11.15 -34.22 2.20
C LEU A 279 -12.00 -33.81 0.99
N LEU A 280 -11.37 -33.25 -0.06
CA LEU A 280 -12.07 -32.89 -1.29
C LEU A 280 -12.73 -34.08 -1.97
N LYS A 281 -12.08 -35.27 -1.98
CA LYS A 281 -12.64 -36.51 -2.51
C LYS A 281 -13.83 -37.02 -1.68
N GLU A 282 -13.75 -36.97 -0.35
CA GLU A 282 -14.82 -37.38 0.56
C GLU A 282 -16.08 -36.53 0.32
N ASP A 283 -15.91 -35.22 0.13
CA ASP A 283 -17.01 -34.31 -0.20
C ASP A 283 -17.44 -34.40 -1.68
N GLY A 284 -16.70 -35.13 -2.51
CA GLY A 284 -17.00 -35.34 -3.92
C GLY A 284 -16.77 -34.09 -4.77
N ILE A 285 -15.83 -33.25 -4.37
CA ILE A 285 -15.36 -32.09 -5.13
C ILE A 285 -14.22 -32.54 -6.04
N GLU A 286 -14.30 -32.21 -7.33
CA GLU A 286 -13.30 -32.59 -8.33
C GLU A 286 -12.14 -31.57 -8.33
N ILE A 287 -10.92 -32.03 -8.11
CA ILE A 287 -9.72 -31.21 -8.32
C ILE A 287 -9.45 -31.14 -9.81
N TYR A 288 -9.58 -29.94 -10.39
CA TYR A 288 -9.31 -29.69 -11.80
C TYR A 288 -7.81 -29.52 -12.06
N ASP A 289 -7.14 -28.71 -11.25
CA ASP A 289 -5.70 -28.47 -11.33
C ASP A 289 -5.13 -28.12 -9.94
N THR A 290 -3.83 -28.30 -9.77
CA THR A 290 -3.15 -28.09 -8.48
C THR A 290 -1.81 -27.39 -8.67
N ASP A 291 -1.53 -26.42 -7.80
CA ASP A 291 -0.23 -25.79 -7.64
C ASP A 291 0.25 -25.92 -6.19
N LEU A 292 1.53 -26.33 -6.02
CA LEU A 292 2.22 -26.40 -4.73
C LEU A 292 3.54 -25.66 -4.84
N ASN A 293 3.63 -24.47 -4.27
CA ASN A 293 4.87 -23.67 -4.29
C ASN A 293 4.79 -22.50 -3.30
N ASN A 294 5.87 -21.75 -3.18
CA ASN A 294 5.91 -20.44 -2.52
C ASN A 294 5.69 -19.35 -3.58
N TYR A 295 4.44 -18.98 -3.86
CA TYR A 295 4.10 -17.94 -4.85
C TYR A 295 3.79 -16.59 -4.23
N CYS A 296 3.09 -16.58 -3.10
CA CYS A 296 2.76 -15.39 -2.35
C CYS A 296 3.34 -15.57 -0.95
N THR A 297 4.54 -15.01 -0.73
CA THR A 297 5.32 -15.22 0.49
C THR A 297 5.16 -14.04 1.47
N SER A 298 5.72 -14.18 2.64
CA SER A 298 5.88 -13.12 3.64
C SER A 298 7.31 -13.17 4.17
N GLN A 299 8.28 -12.76 3.33
CA GLN A 299 9.69 -12.96 3.58
C GLN A 299 9.99 -14.46 3.87
N GLU A 300 10.62 -14.77 5.01
CA GLU A 300 10.87 -16.13 5.48
C GLU A 300 9.88 -16.64 6.53
N MET A 301 8.64 -16.14 6.54
CA MET A 301 7.60 -16.62 7.45
C MET A 301 7.44 -18.14 7.31
N GLY A 302 7.40 -18.84 8.43
CA GLY A 302 7.02 -20.26 8.46
C GLY A 302 5.50 -20.39 8.40
N GLY A 303 5.02 -21.35 7.61
CA GLY A 303 3.60 -21.60 7.47
C GLY A 303 3.15 -21.74 6.02
N PHE A 304 1.86 -21.87 5.82
CA PHE A 304 1.27 -22.08 4.50
C PHE A 304 -0.15 -21.53 4.44
N SER A 305 -0.68 -21.41 3.21
CA SER A 305 -2.08 -21.15 2.98
C SER A 305 -2.68 -22.17 2.01
N ILE A 306 -3.99 -22.40 2.14
CA ILE A 306 -4.80 -23.20 1.23
C ILE A 306 -5.74 -22.26 0.50
N THR A 307 -5.71 -22.32 -0.84
CA THR A 307 -6.63 -21.57 -1.70
C THR A 307 -7.44 -22.55 -2.55
N LEU A 308 -8.76 -22.34 -2.59
CA LEU A 308 -9.67 -23.03 -3.50
C LEU A 308 -10.34 -21.97 -4.40
N MET A 309 -10.25 -22.17 -5.72
CA MET A 309 -11.04 -21.39 -6.68
C MET A 309 -12.05 -22.31 -7.36
N LYS A 310 -13.34 -22.07 -7.14
CA LYS A 310 -14.43 -22.77 -7.83
C LYS A 310 -14.40 -22.43 -9.31
N LEU A 311 -14.46 -23.45 -10.15
CA LEU A 311 -14.53 -23.31 -11.60
C LEU A 311 -15.93 -23.60 -12.13
N ASP A 312 -16.45 -22.65 -12.89
CA ASP A 312 -17.51 -22.92 -13.87
C ASP A 312 -16.92 -22.94 -15.30
N ASP A 313 -17.74 -23.15 -16.30
CA ASP A 313 -17.29 -23.24 -17.69
C ASP A 313 -16.60 -21.95 -18.19
N GLU A 314 -17.02 -20.78 -17.70
CA GLU A 314 -16.41 -19.50 -18.07
C GLU A 314 -15.04 -19.32 -17.45
N LEU A 315 -14.88 -19.50 -16.13
CA LEU A 315 -13.59 -19.40 -15.46
C LEU A 315 -12.62 -20.47 -15.96
N LYS A 316 -13.13 -21.69 -16.19
CA LYS A 316 -12.34 -22.78 -16.79
C LYS A 316 -11.76 -22.39 -18.14
N LYS A 317 -12.55 -21.76 -19.01
CA LYS A 317 -12.09 -21.29 -20.33
C LYS A 317 -10.85 -20.39 -20.20
N TYR A 318 -10.85 -19.42 -19.27
CA TYR A 318 -9.71 -18.50 -19.08
C TYR A 318 -8.57 -19.14 -18.28
N TYR A 319 -8.88 -20.06 -17.39
CA TYR A 319 -7.85 -20.82 -16.68
C TYR A 319 -7.03 -21.70 -17.62
N ASP A 320 -7.67 -22.35 -18.59
CA ASP A 320 -7.04 -23.21 -19.59
C ASP A 320 -6.20 -22.44 -20.63
N MET A 321 -6.37 -21.13 -20.76
CA MET A 321 -5.53 -20.34 -21.65
C MET A 321 -4.06 -20.38 -21.18
N PRO A 322 -3.10 -20.56 -22.11
CA PRO A 322 -1.70 -20.67 -21.71
C PRO A 322 -1.16 -19.37 -21.09
N CYS A 323 -0.23 -19.50 -20.18
CA CYS A 323 0.50 -18.37 -19.60
C CYS A 323 1.96 -18.76 -19.33
N TYR A 324 2.83 -17.76 -19.30
CA TYR A 324 4.24 -17.96 -19.01
C TYR A 324 4.89 -16.74 -18.34
N CYS A 325 5.52 -17.01 -17.21
CA CYS A 325 6.58 -16.20 -16.64
C CYS A 325 7.64 -17.16 -16.02
N PRO A 326 8.82 -16.70 -15.60
CA PRO A 326 9.86 -17.58 -15.02
C PRO A 326 9.42 -18.35 -13.78
N PHE A 327 8.39 -17.93 -13.09
CA PHE A 327 7.92 -18.50 -11.82
C PHE A 327 6.61 -19.27 -11.94
N TYR A 328 5.83 -19.04 -13.01
CA TYR A 328 4.52 -19.65 -13.20
C TYR A 328 4.22 -19.88 -14.69
N ALA A 329 3.85 -21.09 -15.04
CA ALA A 329 3.54 -21.45 -16.43
C ALA A 329 2.41 -22.49 -16.50
N LYS A 330 1.50 -22.31 -17.46
CA LYS A 330 0.46 -23.27 -17.84
C LYS A 330 0.38 -23.35 -19.37
N GLY A 331 0.39 -24.58 -19.90
CA GLY A 331 0.35 -24.80 -21.34
C GLY A 331 1.63 -24.37 -22.07
N SER A 332 1.51 -24.05 -23.36
CA SER A 332 2.61 -23.57 -24.21
C SER A 332 2.27 -22.17 -24.73
N VAL A 333 3.23 -21.25 -24.63
CA VAL A 333 3.11 -19.86 -25.07
C VAL A 333 4.18 -19.56 -26.11
N GLU A 334 3.79 -18.96 -27.23
CA GLU A 334 4.70 -18.27 -28.13
C GLU A 334 4.86 -16.83 -27.63
N LEU A 335 6.09 -16.43 -27.31
CA LEU A 335 6.39 -15.05 -26.96
C LEU A 335 6.24 -14.17 -28.19
N GLY A 336 5.52 -13.05 -28.08
CA GLY A 336 5.39 -12.05 -29.13
C GLY A 336 6.71 -11.30 -29.40
N GLU A 337 6.69 -10.39 -30.35
CA GLU A 337 7.81 -9.48 -30.61
C GLU A 337 8.09 -8.62 -29.37
N GLU A 338 9.37 -8.29 -29.15
CA GLU A 338 9.76 -7.36 -28.10
C GLU A 338 9.15 -5.97 -28.39
N VAL A 339 8.60 -5.37 -27.33
CA VAL A 339 8.15 -3.97 -27.38
C VAL A 339 9.32 -3.06 -26.99
N PRO A 340 9.42 -1.84 -27.57
CA PRO A 340 10.41 -0.87 -27.14
C PRO A 340 10.29 -0.56 -25.65
N GLU A 341 11.44 -0.39 -24.98
CA GLU A 341 11.47 0.13 -23.61
C GLU A 341 10.94 1.56 -23.59
N VAL A 342 10.41 1.97 -22.43
CA VAL A 342 10.11 3.38 -22.19
C VAL A 342 11.42 4.15 -22.19
N GLU A 343 11.52 5.17 -23.07
CA GLU A 343 12.70 6.04 -23.13
C GLU A 343 12.82 6.81 -21.82
N GLU A 344 14.05 6.86 -21.26
CA GLU A 344 14.33 7.77 -20.16
C GLU A 344 13.97 9.20 -20.60
N ALA A 345 13.13 9.88 -19.83
CA ALA A 345 13.00 11.32 -19.96
C ALA A 345 14.42 11.93 -19.87
N PRO A 346 14.78 12.95 -20.70
CA PRO A 346 16.11 13.55 -20.64
C PRO A 346 16.40 13.91 -19.18
N LYS A 347 17.44 13.28 -18.61
CA LYS A 347 17.84 13.51 -17.22
C LYS A 347 17.95 15.01 -17.04
N LYS A 348 17.02 15.61 -16.27
CA LYS A 348 17.25 16.95 -15.73
C LYS A 348 18.63 16.86 -15.09
N GLU A 349 19.60 17.61 -15.61
CA GLU A 349 20.96 17.66 -15.04
C GLU A 349 20.80 17.70 -13.53
N LYS A 350 21.31 16.67 -12.84
CA LYS A 350 21.39 16.69 -11.37
C LYS A 350 22.21 17.93 -11.06
N LYS A 351 21.53 19.02 -10.68
CA LYS A 351 22.21 20.17 -10.09
C LYS A 351 23.05 19.57 -8.97
N GLU A 352 24.39 19.76 -9.03
CA GLU A 352 25.29 19.30 -8.00
C GLU A 352 24.68 19.63 -6.65
N LYS A 353 24.52 18.58 -5.79
CA LYS A 353 24.05 18.77 -4.42
C LYS A 353 25.01 19.75 -3.75
N LYS A 354 24.62 21.02 -3.71
CA LYS A 354 25.31 21.98 -2.83
C LYS A 354 25.04 21.46 -1.43
N GLU A 355 26.11 21.06 -0.72
CA GLU A 355 26.05 20.85 0.73
C GLU A 355 25.57 22.17 1.34
N HIS A 356 24.29 22.19 1.73
CA HIS A 356 23.72 23.34 2.39
C HIS A 356 24.05 23.25 3.87
N ALA A 357 24.77 24.23 4.36
CA ALA A 357 24.95 24.51 5.78
C ALA A 357 23.60 24.50 6.51
N ALA A 358 23.61 24.18 7.80
CA ALA A 358 22.44 24.17 8.67
C ALA A 358 21.53 25.36 8.38
N SER A 359 20.25 25.10 8.09
CA SER A 359 19.29 26.11 7.65
C SER A 359 19.07 27.13 8.76
N THR A 360 19.57 28.35 8.56
CA THR A 360 19.22 29.50 9.38
C THR A 360 17.91 30.04 8.83
N TYR A 361 16.80 29.80 9.53
CA TYR A 361 15.49 30.32 9.13
C TYR A 361 15.43 31.83 9.32
N VAL A 362 14.97 32.54 8.28
CA VAL A 362 14.71 33.98 8.39
C VAL A 362 13.33 34.15 9.00
N ARG A 363 13.26 34.51 10.28
CA ARG A 363 12.02 34.71 11.01
C ARG A 363 11.83 36.19 11.37
N ARG A 364 10.58 36.64 11.36
CA ARG A 364 10.18 37.95 11.85
C ARG A 364 9.75 37.85 13.32
N LYS A 365 9.73 38.96 14.02
CA LYS A 365 9.28 38.99 15.41
C LYS A 365 7.74 38.89 15.57
N HIS A 366 6.99 39.14 14.49
CA HIS A 366 5.54 39.12 14.50
C HIS A 366 5.01 38.93 13.06
N TYR A 367 3.96 38.15 12.90
CA TYR A 367 3.31 37.85 11.63
C TYR A 367 1.82 38.20 11.70
N GLU A 368 1.37 39.24 11.02
CA GLU A 368 -0.07 39.49 10.78
C GLU A 368 -0.57 38.64 9.60
N LYS A 369 0.30 38.39 8.62
CA LYS A 369 0.09 37.56 7.44
C LYS A 369 1.43 37.02 6.93
N LEU A 370 1.38 35.91 6.22
CA LEU A 370 2.56 35.24 5.64
C LEU A 370 2.59 35.51 4.13
N ASN A 371 3.73 35.95 3.58
CA ASN A 371 3.95 35.90 2.14
C ASN A 371 4.45 34.52 1.70
N ALA A 372 4.63 34.28 0.39
CA ALA A 372 5.07 33.01 -0.12
C ALA A 372 6.41 32.55 0.44
N GLU A 373 7.39 33.47 0.65
CA GLU A 373 8.66 33.15 1.28
C GLU A 373 8.48 32.79 2.76
N ASP A 374 7.62 33.48 3.50
CA ASP A 374 7.28 33.12 4.89
C ASP A 374 6.65 31.73 4.97
N CYS A 375 5.71 31.38 4.05
CA CYS A 375 5.10 30.06 3.94
C CYS A 375 6.15 29.00 3.62
N ARG A 376 7.04 29.26 2.67
CA ARG A 376 8.15 28.38 2.30
C ARG A 376 9.08 28.09 3.49
N GLN A 377 9.49 29.12 4.21
CA GLN A 377 10.34 29.00 5.39
C GLN A 377 9.64 28.23 6.53
N MET A 378 8.34 28.47 6.71
CA MET A 378 7.52 27.74 7.70
C MET A 378 7.47 26.23 7.37
N LEU A 379 7.20 25.86 6.11
CA LEU A 379 7.16 24.46 5.73
C LEU A 379 8.53 23.78 5.81
N LEU A 380 9.61 24.48 5.47
CA LEU A 380 10.97 24.00 5.69
C LEU A 380 11.28 23.75 7.17
N TYR A 381 10.82 24.64 8.07
CA TYR A 381 10.94 24.46 9.51
C TYR A 381 10.17 23.25 10.02
N ILE A 382 8.92 23.07 9.55
CA ILE A 382 8.08 21.92 9.88
C ILE A 382 8.76 20.62 9.42
N ALA A 383 9.33 20.64 8.20
CA ALA A 383 10.04 19.49 7.67
C ALA A 383 11.23 19.10 8.56
N ASP A 384 12.06 20.06 8.98
CA ASP A 384 13.19 19.79 9.88
C ASP A 384 12.70 19.30 11.27
N LYS A 385 11.58 19.80 11.77
CA LYS A 385 10.97 19.34 13.02
C LYS A 385 10.53 17.88 12.93
N ILE A 386 9.84 17.50 11.87
CA ILE A 386 9.43 16.11 11.65
C ILE A 386 10.64 15.20 11.50
N LEU A 387 11.67 15.61 10.73
CA LEU A 387 12.91 14.86 10.57
C LEU A 387 13.64 14.63 11.91
N ALA A 388 13.67 15.65 12.78
CA ALA A 388 14.25 15.52 14.13
C ALA A 388 13.45 14.58 15.04
N ASN A 389 12.16 14.38 14.77
CA ASN A 389 11.27 13.52 15.54
C ASN A 389 11.00 12.15 14.87
N GLU A 390 11.73 11.79 13.80
CA GLU A 390 11.61 10.48 13.13
C GLU A 390 11.72 9.30 14.13
N PRO A 391 12.72 9.24 15.05
CA PRO A 391 12.81 8.14 15.99
C PRO A 391 11.61 8.07 16.95
N TYR A 392 11.10 9.21 17.40
CA TYR A 392 9.93 9.27 18.29
C TYR A 392 8.66 8.81 17.57
N LEU A 393 8.44 9.24 16.33
CA LEU A 393 7.29 8.80 15.53
C LEU A 393 7.35 7.30 15.22
N THR A 394 8.55 6.76 14.99
CA THR A 394 8.78 5.32 14.80
C THR A 394 8.48 4.54 16.09
N GLU A 395 8.88 5.06 17.27
CA GLU A 395 8.57 4.45 18.57
C GLU A 395 7.07 4.43 18.84
N VAL A 396 6.38 5.56 18.59
CA VAL A 396 4.93 5.66 18.76
C VAL A 396 4.19 4.66 17.88
N ASP A 397 4.58 4.56 16.61
CA ASP A 397 3.97 3.63 15.67
C ASP A 397 4.27 2.17 16.02
N SER A 398 5.50 1.85 16.43
CA SER A 398 5.89 0.48 16.81
C SER A 398 5.08 -0.08 18.00
N ALA A 399 4.46 0.78 18.80
CA ALA A 399 3.62 0.36 19.93
C ALA A 399 2.28 -0.25 19.47
N ILE A 400 1.74 0.16 18.31
CA ILE A 400 0.42 -0.25 17.80
C ILE A 400 0.40 -0.50 16.28
N GLY A 401 1.53 -0.37 15.59
CA GLY A 401 1.74 -0.53 14.15
C GLY A 401 2.98 -1.36 13.84
N ASP A 402 3.55 -1.15 12.67
CA ASP A 402 4.76 -1.82 12.17
C ASP A 402 6.02 -0.97 12.23
N GLY A 403 5.94 0.25 12.80
CA GLY A 403 7.08 1.13 13.02
C GLY A 403 7.58 1.84 11.76
N ASP A 404 6.82 1.87 10.68
CA ASP A 404 7.22 2.50 9.42
C ASP A 404 6.80 3.97 9.30
N HIS A 405 5.87 4.45 10.13
CA HIS A 405 5.31 5.79 10.04
C HIS A 405 6.37 6.90 10.13
N GLY A 406 7.30 6.80 11.08
CA GLY A 406 8.37 7.80 11.24
C GLY A 406 9.26 7.89 10.00
N ILE A 407 9.64 6.77 9.43
CA ILE A 407 10.46 6.66 8.21
C ILE A 407 9.68 7.22 7.01
N GLY A 408 8.40 6.89 6.87
CA GLY A 408 7.52 7.41 5.82
C GLY A 408 7.41 8.94 5.88
N MET A 409 7.12 9.49 7.05
CA MET A 409 7.05 10.95 7.26
C MET A 409 8.39 11.64 6.96
N ALA A 410 9.53 11.06 7.39
CA ALA A 410 10.85 11.59 7.08
C ALA A 410 11.13 11.60 5.57
N THR A 411 10.74 10.55 4.86
CA THR A 411 10.89 10.47 3.40
C THR A 411 10.09 11.56 2.69
N GLY A 412 8.81 11.72 3.03
CA GLY A 412 7.96 12.78 2.48
C GLY A 412 8.50 14.17 2.73
N MET A 413 8.92 14.44 3.97
CA MET A 413 9.47 15.76 4.35
C MET A 413 10.83 16.05 3.71
N LYS A 414 11.70 15.06 3.48
CA LYS A 414 12.94 15.24 2.71
C LYS A 414 12.65 15.68 1.28
N ASN A 415 11.69 15.05 0.60
CA ASN A 415 11.32 15.41 -0.76
C ASN A 415 10.59 16.76 -0.84
N ALA A 416 9.66 17.05 0.06
CA ALA A 416 9.04 18.36 0.15
C ALA A 416 10.09 19.47 0.37
N LYS A 417 11.09 19.22 1.21
CA LYS A 417 12.18 20.16 1.48
C LYS A 417 13.07 20.42 0.25
N GLU A 418 13.33 19.41 -0.59
CA GLU A 418 14.07 19.58 -1.84
C GLU A 418 13.30 20.47 -2.82
N VAL A 419 12.00 20.21 -3.02
CA VAL A 419 11.15 21.02 -3.91
C VAL A 419 11.02 22.46 -3.39
N LEU A 420 10.74 22.64 -2.10
CA LEU A 420 10.58 23.97 -1.49
C LEU A 420 11.86 24.82 -1.60
N ARG A 421 13.05 24.22 -1.61
CA ARG A 421 14.30 24.97 -1.81
C ARG A 421 14.41 25.60 -3.20
N ASP A 422 13.90 24.92 -4.22
CA ASP A 422 13.90 25.41 -5.60
C ASP A 422 12.81 26.46 -5.88
N MET A 423 11.89 26.70 -4.92
CA MET A 423 10.81 27.67 -5.03
C MET A 423 11.14 29.06 -4.47
N GLU A 424 12.42 29.38 -4.30
CA GLU A 424 12.84 30.73 -3.90
C GLU A 424 12.36 31.77 -4.94
N GLY A 425 11.62 32.78 -4.48
CA GLY A 425 11.07 33.83 -5.35
C GLY A 425 9.65 33.57 -5.86
N GLU A 426 9.03 32.41 -5.54
CA GLU A 426 7.58 32.20 -5.76
C GLU A 426 6.78 33.28 -5.02
N LYS A 427 5.67 33.73 -5.62
CA LYS A 427 4.81 34.80 -5.07
C LYS A 427 3.44 34.32 -4.63
N ASN A 428 2.98 33.19 -5.20
CA ASN A 428 1.70 32.63 -4.82
C ASN A 428 1.84 31.74 -3.59
N VAL A 429 1.18 32.10 -2.49
CA VAL A 429 1.26 31.33 -1.24
C VAL A 429 0.71 29.92 -1.40
N TYR A 430 -0.30 29.71 -2.22
CA TYR A 430 -0.91 28.39 -2.41
C TYR A 430 0.00 27.44 -3.19
N SER A 431 0.78 27.93 -4.19
CA SER A 431 1.75 27.10 -4.92
C SER A 431 2.80 26.46 -4.00
N ILE A 432 3.17 27.13 -2.90
CA ILE A 432 4.09 26.60 -1.90
C ILE A 432 3.52 25.33 -1.24
N PHE A 433 2.25 25.35 -0.85
CA PHE A 433 1.58 24.22 -0.24
C PHE A 433 1.26 23.11 -1.26
N GLU A 434 0.84 23.47 -2.47
CA GLU A 434 0.58 22.51 -3.56
C GLU A 434 1.83 21.69 -3.88
N GLU A 435 2.98 22.33 -4.07
CA GLU A 435 4.22 21.64 -4.40
C GLU A 435 4.76 20.80 -3.23
N ALA A 436 4.62 21.29 -1.99
CA ALA A 436 4.97 20.48 -0.82
C ALA A 436 4.08 19.24 -0.70
N GLY A 437 2.77 19.39 -0.87
CA GLY A 437 1.81 18.28 -0.84
C GLY A 437 2.05 17.27 -1.95
N ASN A 438 2.30 17.72 -3.18
CA ASN A 438 2.63 16.88 -4.32
C ASN A 438 3.94 16.09 -4.07
N ALA A 439 4.97 16.75 -3.52
CA ALA A 439 6.24 16.10 -3.22
C ALA A 439 6.08 14.96 -2.20
N MET A 440 5.25 15.17 -1.15
CA MET A 440 4.95 14.13 -0.16
C MET A 440 4.12 13.01 -0.78
N LEU A 441 3.05 13.32 -1.50
CA LEU A 441 2.14 12.38 -2.13
C LEU A 441 2.86 11.46 -3.12
N LEU A 442 3.83 12.00 -3.88
CA LEU A 442 4.59 11.27 -4.90
C LEU A 442 5.82 10.52 -4.35
N SER A 443 6.16 10.66 -3.07
CA SER A 443 7.38 10.06 -2.49
C SER A 443 7.16 9.18 -1.28
N MET A 444 6.00 9.29 -0.62
CA MET A 444 5.64 8.45 0.52
C MET A 444 4.82 7.26 0.04
N GLY A 445 5.26 6.06 0.39
CA GLY A 445 4.44 4.86 0.23
C GLY A 445 3.37 4.73 1.32
N GLY A 446 2.48 3.76 1.16
CA GLY A 446 1.43 3.47 2.13
C GLY A 446 0.30 4.52 2.17
N ALA A 447 -0.62 4.36 3.10
CA ALA A 447 -1.74 5.29 3.30
C ALA A 447 -1.27 6.69 3.74
N SER A 448 -0.16 6.77 4.48
CA SER A 448 0.38 8.02 5.02
C SER A 448 0.72 9.03 3.93
N GLY A 449 1.24 8.58 2.78
CA GLY A 449 1.58 9.44 1.65
C GLY A 449 0.38 10.20 1.11
N VAL A 450 -0.70 9.48 0.82
CA VAL A 450 -1.94 10.07 0.31
C VAL A 450 -2.55 11.02 1.34
N ILE A 451 -2.61 10.61 2.59
CA ILE A 451 -3.29 11.37 3.64
C ILE A 451 -2.50 12.64 4.02
N PHE A 452 -1.18 12.55 4.28
CA PHE A 452 -0.37 13.71 4.62
C PHE A 452 -0.05 14.60 3.42
N GLY A 453 0.07 14.03 2.20
CA GLY A 453 0.13 14.84 0.97
C GLY A 453 -1.14 15.66 0.76
N SER A 454 -2.32 15.05 1.02
CA SER A 454 -3.61 15.76 0.94
C SER A 454 -3.74 16.88 1.97
N LEU A 455 -3.09 16.79 3.14
CA LEU A 455 -3.11 17.86 4.15
C LEU A 455 -2.63 19.20 3.57
N TYR A 456 -1.58 19.19 2.77
CA TYR A 456 -1.02 20.40 2.16
C TYR A 456 -1.66 20.71 0.79
N LEU A 457 -1.89 19.70 -0.04
CA LEU A 457 -2.34 19.86 -1.41
C LEU A 457 -3.80 20.33 -1.49
N GLU A 458 -4.73 19.62 -0.83
CA GLU A 458 -6.16 19.80 -1.04
C GLU A 458 -6.66 21.20 -0.57
N GLY A 459 -6.06 21.75 0.48
CA GLY A 459 -6.38 23.08 0.96
C GLY A 459 -6.04 24.18 -0.04
N ALA A 460 -4.95 24.00 -0.77
CA ALA A 460 -4.42 24.96 -1.73
C ALA A 460 -5.00 24.77 -3.15
N LEU A 461 -5.30 23.53 -3.54
CA LEU A 461 -5.68 23.15 -4.91
C LEU A 461 -6.91 23.93 -5.42
N GLY A 462 -6.77 24.53 -6.61
CA GLY A 462 -7.86 25.25 -7.27
C GLY A 462 -8.27 26.57 -6.59
N THR A 463 -7.42 27.10 -5.70
CA THR A 463 -7.62 28.39 -5.04
C THR A 463 -6.98 29.51 -5.88
N GLU A 464 -7.64 30.68 -5.96
CA GLU A 464 -7.10 31.84 -6.68
C GLU A 464 -5.76 32.28 -6.07
N SER A 465 -4.80 32.61 -6.94
CA SER A 465 -3.44 33.04 -6.52
C SER A 465 -3.51 34.25 -5.57
N LYS A 466 -2.77 34.16 -4.47
CA LYS A 466 -2.60 35.24 -3.47
C LYS A 466 -1.12 35.45 -3.12
N GLU A 467 -0.77 36.70 -2.87
CA GLU A 467 0.56 37.08 -2.39
C GLU A 467 0.75 36.93 -0.87
N PHE A 468 -0.35 36.87 -0.13
CA PHE A 468 -0.34 36.77 1.34
C PHE A 468 -1.39 35.79 1.82
N LEU A 469 -1.01 34.98 2.80
CA LEU A 469 -1.86 34.06 3.56
C LEU A 469 -2.23 34.74 4.89
N THR A 470 -3.50 34.93 5.13
CA THR A 470 -4.05 35.43 6.41
C THR A 470 -4.45 34.26 7.32
N ALA A 471 -4.78 34.57 8.59
CA ALA A 471 -5.35 33.56 9.49
C ALA A 471 -6.65 32.96 8.94
N GLU A 472 -7.49 33.78 8.26
CA GLU A 472 -8.71 33.28 7.63
C GLU A 472 -8.42 32.35 6.45
N ASP A 473 -7.43 32.69 5.60
CA ASP A 473 -7.03 31.84 4.47
C ASP A 473 -6.50 30.49 4.96
N LEU A 474 -5.61 30.48 5.96
CA LEU A 474 -5.04 29.26 6.53
C LEU A 474 -6.14 28.38 7.16
N LYS A 475 -7.07 28.98 7.92
CA LYS A 475 -8.23 28.27 8.45
C LYS A 475 -9.06 27.62 7.33
N MET A 476 -9.34 28.35 6.25
CA MET A 476 -10.11 27.81 5.12
C MET A 476 -9.37 26.66 4.42
N MET A 477 -8.05 26.75 4.30
CA MET A 477 -7.22 25.67 3.75
C MET A 477 -7.34 24.41 4.60
N GLU A 478 -7.16 24.52 5.92
CA GLU A 478 -7.20 23.37 6.81
C GLU A 478 -8.61 22.77 6.92
N GLU A 479 -9.68 23.57 6.83
CA GLU A 479 -11.06 23.06 6.71
C GLU A 479 -11.27 22.22 5.46
N LYS A 480 -10.74 22.68 4.31
CA LYS A 480 -10.84 21.97 3.04
C LYS A 480 -10.00 20.70 3.06
N SER A 481 -8.79 20.74 3.62
CA SER A 481 -7.92 19.57 3.80
C SER A 481 -8.55 18.53 4.71
N LEU A 482 -9.12 18.93 5.86
CA LEU A 482 -9.81 18.02 6.78
C LEU A 482 -10.96 17.29 6.05
N LYS A 483 -11.78 18.03 5.31
CA LYS A 483 -12.90 17.46 4.55
C LYS A 483 -12.40 16.44 3.52
N ALA A 484 -11.38 16.78 2.73
CA ALA A 484 -10.81 15.88 1.72
C ALA A 484 -10.22 14.62 2.36
N ILE A 485 -9.48 14.75 3.48
CA ILE A 485 -8.91 13.62 4.22
C ILE A 485 -10.01 12.70 4.76
N GLN A 486 -11.11 13.26 5.30
CA GLN A 486 -12.25 12.48 5.77
C GLN A 486 -12.98 11.76 4.62
N GLU A 487 -13.14 12.42 3.48
CA GLU A 487 -13.76 11.82 2.29
C GLU A 487 -12.92 10.67 1.71
N ARG A 488 -11.59 10.81 1.67
CA ARG A 488 -10.67 9.78 1.18
C ARG A 488 -10.49 8.64 2.18
N GLY A 489 -10.10 8.98 3.41
CA GLY A 489 -9.76 8.00 4.44
C GLY A 489 -10.98 7.38 5.14
N LYS A 490 -12.19 7.92 4.92
CA LYS A 490 -13.45 7.52 5.60
C LYS A 490 -13.40 7.57 7.13
N ALA A 491 -12.37 8.20 7.69
CA ALA A 491 -12.15 8.31 9.12
C ALA A 491 -12.90 9.49 9.74
N SER A 492 -13.33 9.32 10.96
CA SER A 492 -13.98 10.32 11.80
C SER A 492 -13.28 10.46 13.15
N VAL A 493 -13.56 11.51 13.89
CA VAL A 493 -13.07 11.67 15.27
C VAL A 493 -13.53 10.47 16.10
N GLY A 494 -12.62 9.87 16.86
CA GLY A 494 -12.82 8.65 17.65
C GLY A 494 -12.40 7.37 16.93
N ASP A 495 -11.87 7.45 15.70
CA ASP A 495 -11.43 6.30 14.92
C ASP A 495 -9.93 5.98 15.10
N LYS A 496 -9.22 6.74 15.94
CA LYS A 496 -7.79 6.62 16.24
C LYS A 496 -6.93 6.79 14.98
N THR A 497 -6.99 8.00 14.41
CA THR A 497 -6.26 8.40 13.20
C THR A 497 -5.79 9.86 13.32
N MET A 498 -5.08 10.36 12.30
CA MET A 498 -4.72 11.78 12.25
C MET A 498 -5.93 12.74 12.33
N VAL A 499 -7.13 12.28 11.95
CA VAL A 499 -8.38 13.09 12.02
C VAL A 499 -8.69 13.48 13.46
N ASP A 500 -8.33 12.64 14.43
CA ASP A 500 -8.52 12.91 15.85
C ASP A 500 -7.72 14.13 16.35
N ALA A 501 -6.58 14.42 15.73
CA ALA A 501 -5.80 15.62 16.00
C ALA A 501 -6.16 16.79 15.08
N LEU A 502 -6.42 16.54 13.78
CA LEU A 502 -6.69 17.57 12.80
C LEU A 502 -8.03 18.26 13.04
N ALA A 503 -9.09 17.50 13.34
CA ALA A 503 -10.41 18.09 13.52
C ALA A 503 -10.47 19.08 14.72
N PRO A 504 -9.97 18.73 15.93
CA PRO A 504 -9.92 19.69 17.03
C PRO A 504 -9.01 20.92 16.76
N ALA A 505 -7.94 20.74 15.97
CA ALA A 505 -7.09 21.86 15.55
C ALA A 505 -7.86 22.83 14.63
N VAL A 506 -8.55 22.28 13.62
CA VAL A 506 -9.38 23.07 12.69
C VAL A 506 -10.52 23.77 13.42
N ASP A 507 -11.18 23.12 14.38
CA ASP A 507 -12.23 23.73 15.18
C ASP A 507 -11.69 24.89 16.03
N ALA A 508 -10.52 24.75 16.65
CA ALA A 508 -9.86 25.85 17.35
C ALA A 508 -9.49 27.00 16.38
N MET A 509 -9.06 26.71 15.15
CA MET A 509 -8.81 27.74 14.13
C MET A 509 -10.07 28.51 13.79
N LYS A 510 -11.23 27.86 13.66
CA LYS A 510 -12.53 28.52 13.43
C LYS A 510 -12.94 29.48 14.55
N GLU A 511 -12.62 29.12 15.77
CA GLU A 511 -12.96 29.93 16.94
C GLU A 511 -12.04 31.17 17.07
N HIS A 512 -10.76 31.04 16.71
CA HIS A 512 -9.71 32.01 17.04
C HIS A 512 -9.08 32.75 15.86
N TYR A 513 -9.49 32.51 14.58
CA TYR A 513 -8.84 33.14 13.42
C TYR A 513 -8.95 34.70 13.42
N THR A 514 -9.98 35.27 14.05
CA THR A 514 -10.12 36.71 14.18
C THR A 514 -9.17 37.34 15.20
N GLU A 515 -8.50 36.53 16.03
CA GLU A 515 -7.55 36.98 17.04
C GLU A 515 -6.09 37.03 16.48
N GLY A 516 -5.91 36.65 15.20
CA GLY A 516 -4.64 36.70 14.49
C GLY A 516 -3.93 35.37 14.44
N LEU A 517 -2.89 35.25 13.59
CA LEU A 517 -2.17 34.02 13.29
C LEU A 517 -1.57 33.37 14.55
N GLU A 518 -0.92 34.13 15.40
CA GLU A 518 -0.24 33.60 16.59
C GLU A 518 -1.21 32.92 17.53
N LYS A 519 -2.33 33.60 17.86
CA LYS A 519 -3.32 33.07 18.80
C LYS A 519 -4.07 31.89 18.19
N MET A 520 -4.45 31.99 16.93
CA MET A 520 -5.10 30.90 16.22
C MET A 520 -4.23 29.62 16.20
N LEU A 521 -2.94 29.73 15.90
CA LEU A 521 -2.02 28.58 15.86
C LEU A 521 -1.70 28.02 17.25
N GLU A 522 -1.68 28.86 18.28
CA GLU A 522 -1.54 28.40 19.67
C GLU A 522 -2.71 27.49 20.09
N GLU A 523 -3.94 27.93 19.79
CA GLU A 523 -5.14 27.16 20.11
C GLU A 523 -5.29 25.92 19.21
N ALA A 524 -4.86 26.02 17.93
CA ALA A 524 -4.83 24.88 17.02
C ALA A 524 -3.87 23.80 17.48
N GLU A 525 -2.64 24.14 17.89
CA GLU A 525 -1.69 23.18 18.49
C GLU A 525 -2.27 22.53 19.74
N ALA A 526 -2.86 23.34 20.64
CA ALA A 526 -3.50 22.81 21.84
C ALA A 526 -4.67 21.87 21.51
N GLY A 527 -5.45 22.19 20.46
CA GLY A 527 -6.50 21.33 19.92
C GLY A 527 -5.96 20.00 19.41
N ALA A 528 -4.91 20.06 18.58
CA ALA A 528 -4.25 18.87 18.05
C ALA A 528 -3.70 17.97 19.16
N LEU A 529 -3.06 18.53 20.17
CA LEU A 529 -2.52 17.78 21.32
C LEU A 529 -3.63 17.09 22.13
N ARG A 530 -4.76 17.78 22.37
CA ARG A 530 -5.94 17.14 23.00
C ARG A 530 -6.43 15.97 22.15
N GLY A 531 -6.41 16.11 20.84
CA GLY A 531 -6.74 15.03 19.92
C GLY A 531 -5.79 13.84 20.02
N VAL A 532 -4.46 14.06 20.06
CA VAL A 532 -3.48 12.99 20.29
C VAL A 532 -3.77 12.24 21.61
N GLU A 533 -3.99 12.96 22.70
CA GLU A 533 -4.29 12.34 24.00
C GLU A 533 -5.58 11.52 23.95
N SER A 534 -6.62 12.01 23.26
CA SER A 534 -7.89 11.29 23.13
C SER A 534 -7.76 9.96 22.39
N THR A 535 -6.77 9.82 21.48
CA THR A 535 -6.55 8.55 20.75
C THR A 535 -6.16 7.40 21.67
N LYS A 536 -5.64 7.67 22.87
CA LYS A 536 -5.30 6.63 23.86
C LYS A 536 -6.53 5.89 24.36
N ASP A 537 -7.69 6.54 24.35
CA ASP A 537 -8.96 5.98 24.80
C ASP A 537 -9.80 5.38 23.64
N CYS A 538 -9.29 5.45 22.40
CA CYS A 538 -9.98 4.98 21.21
C CYS A 538 -9.49 3.61 20.76
N ILE A 539 -10.40 2.80 20.21
CA ILE A 539 -10.09 1.58 19.46
C ILE A 539 -9.92 1.97 18.00
N ALA A 540 -8.79 1.57 17.40
CA ALA A 540 -8.50 1.89 16.00
C ALA A 540 -9.48 1.20 15.04
N LYS A 541 -10.06 1.97 14.12
CA LYS A 541 -10.93 1.44 13.06
C LYS A 541 -10.22 1.37 11.71
N PHE A 542 -9.09 2.05 11.57
CA PHE A 542 -8.30 2.13 10.33
C PHE A 542 -6.82 1.81 10.62
N GLY A 543 -6.06 1.63 9.54
CA GLY A 543 -4.62 1.40 9.62
C GLY A 543 -4.23 0.06 10.26
N ARG A 544 -2.95 -0.09 10.56
CA ARG A 544 -2.37 -1.31 11.16
C ARG A 544 -2.91 -1.59 12.57
N ALA A 545 -3.13 -0.54 13.34
CA ALA A 545 -3.68 -0.64 14.70
C ALA A 545 -5.09 -1.26 14.76
N LYS A 546 -5.86 -1.26 13.65
CA LYS A 546 -7.20 -1.89 13.59
C LYS A 546 -7.17 -3.35 14.02
N SER A 547 -6.14 -4.10 13.64
CA SER A 547 -6.01 -5.52 13.97
C SER A 547 -5.76 -5.80 15.47
N LEU A 548 -5.33 -4.80 16.23
CA LEU A 548 -5.04 -4.93 17.66
C LEU A 548 -6.32 -4.83 18.53
N GLY A 549 -7.38 -4.15 18.05
CA GLY A 549 -8.60 -3.93 18.81
C GLY A 549 -8.31 -3.25 20.15
N GLU A 550 -8.81 -3.79 21.28
CA GLU A 550 -8.63 -3.24 22.63
C GLU A 550 -7.16 -3.18 23.09
N ARG A 551 -6.25 -3.95 22.49
CA ARG A 551 -4.82 -3.90 22.81
C ARG A 551 -4.14 -2.59 22.38
N ALA A 552 -4.77 -1.82 21.51
CA ALA A 552 -4.31 -0.49 21.13
C ALA A 552 -4.69 0.61 22.14
N LEU A 553 -5.50 0.31 23.16
CA LEU A 553 -5.86 1.24 24.22
C LEU A 553 -4.63 1.60 25.08
N GLY A 554 -4.57 2.84 25.51
CA GLY A 554 -3.45 3.38 26.29
C GLY A 554 -2.29 3.94 25.45
N PHE A 555 -2.26 3.65 24.14
CA PHE A 555 -1.24 4.16 23.23
C PHE A 555 -1.83 5.26 22.33
N GLN A 556 -1.03 6.27 22.01
CA GLN A 556 -1.42 7.34 21.09
C GLN A 556 -1.26 6.90 19.62
N ASP A 557 -2.01 7.55 18.71
CA ASP A 557 -1.89 7.33 17.28
C ASP A 557 -0.69 8.07 16.67
N ALA A 558 0.07 7.42 15.78
CA ALA A 558 1.25 7.98 15.14
C ALA A 558 0.89 9.11 14.16
N GLY A 559 -0.20 8.94 13.39
CA GLY A 559 -0.70 9.95 12.48
C GLY A 559 -1.21 11.21 13.20
N ALA A 560 -1.94 11.03 14.30
CA ALA A 560 -2.35 12.14 15.17
C ALA A 560 -1.13 12.87 15.76
N THR A 561 -0.09 12.12 16.17
CA THR A 561 1.14 12.68 16.72
C THR A 561 1.89 13.52 15.69
N SER A 562 2.02 13.05 14.44
CA SER A 562 2.62 13.82 13.35
C SER A 562 1.84 15.08 13.04
N THR A 563 0.51 15.01 13.06
CA THR A 563 -0.37 16.18 12.86
C THR A 563 -0.15 17.23 13.94
N TRP A 564 -0.08 16.81 15.20
CA TRP A 564 0.25 17.74 16.29
C TRP A 564 1.63 18.39 16.10
N LEU A 565 2.68 17.63 15.73
CA LEU A 565 4.01 18.18 15.47
C LEU A 565 4.02 19.21 14.32
N ILE A 566 3.16 19.04 13.31
CA ILE A 566 2.99 20.00 12.21
C ILE A 566 2.41 21.32 12.76
N PHE A 567 1.30 21.29 13.52
CA PHE A 567 0.73 22.51 14.11
C PHE A 567 1.67 23.16 15.14
N GLN A 568 2.40 22.37 15.89
CA GLN A 568 3.44 22.88 16.78
C GLN A 568 4.54 23.60 15.98
N GLY A 569 4.98 23.05 14.86
CA GLY A 569 5.96 23.69 13.98
C GLY A 569 5.45 25.01 13.37
N MET A 570 4.19 25.06 12.95
CA MET A 570 3.55 26.31 12.49
C MET A 570 3.55 27.40 13.57
N ARG A 571 3.12 27.05 14.80
CA ARG A 571 3.08 27.97 15.94
C ARG A 571 4.49 28.46 16.31
N GLU A 572 5.46 27.56 16.45
CA GLU A 572 6.85 27.92 16.80
C GLU A 572 7.49 28.85 15.76
N PHE A 573 7.24 28.58 14.47
CA PHE A 573 7.71 29.43 13.40
C PHE A 573 7.14 30.84 13.51
N VAL A 574 5.81 30.96 13.68
CA VAL A 574 5.11 32.27 13.71
C VAL A 574 5.46 33.04 14.99
N LYS A 575 5.67 32.37 16.14
CA LYS A 575 6.12 33.01 17.39
C LYS A 575 7.62 33.33 17.42
N GLY A 576 8.41 32.76 16.51
CA GLY A 576 9.87 32.96 16.47
C GLY A 576 10.63 32.20 17.57
N GLU A 577 10.04 31.10 18.08
CA GLU A 577 10.61 30.21 19.10
C GLU A 577 11.64 29.23 18.53
#